data_f17873a6344396be0dc32638dd7c053b
#
_entry.id   f17873a6344396be0dc32638dd7c053b
#
_cell.length_a   1.000
_cell.length_b   1.000
_cell.length_c   1.000
_cell.angle_alpha   90.00
_cell.angle_beta   90.00
_cell.angle_gamma   90.00
#
_symmetry.space_group_name_H-M   'P 1'
#
loop_
_entity.id
_entity.type
_entity.pdbx_description
1 polymer ?
#
loop_
_entity_poly.entity_id
_entity_poly.type
_entity_poly.pdbx_seq_one_letter_code
_entity_poly.pdbx_strand_id
1 'polypeptide(L)'
;LNSRHRIKTSVNYEDGHDDRGSAFSRGRGNELSSPDEFKESEVDFVYSYGATSAQARLDLTLNYRDLDYKINTDEYMVRDRSKSEIGGVFYYNVGAATDLLFETTITDVEYSFTPDTTASRDSVETSYLVGAQWQSTASTSGYAKIGYQNKDFDAAGRNSFSGLKWQAGIVWEPLERATFILDSQNEARETNGEGDFIRRKDISLTWRHEWLQRLSTKAGVAVGSDDYEGTGRTDDIQDIELAVIYQFRRWLTFNLGYTYSERDSNEDIIDYDQNIYRLSAKVTL
;
A
#
# COMPACT_ATOMS: atom_id res chain seq x y z
N LEU A 1 -3.97 -20.33 23.92
CA LEU A 1 -3.77 -20.70 22.51
C LEU A 1 -2.60 -21.70 22.42
N ASN A 2 -2.66 -22.62 21.49
CA ASN A 2 -1.63 -23.64 21.29
C ASN A 2 -0.97 -23.43 19.91
N SER A 3 -0.04 -24.32 19.52
CA SER A 3 0.68 -24.21 18.23
C SER A 3 -0.24 -24.23 16.99
N ARG A 4 -1.50 -24.66 17.12
CA ARG A 4 -2.46 -24.73 16.02
C ARG A 4 -3.37 -23.53 15.92
N HIS A 5 -3.51 -22.76 17.02
CA HIS A 5 -4.41 -21.61 17.10
C HIS A 5 -3.61 -20.37 17.47
N ARG A 6 -3.50 -19.42 16.57
CA ARG A 6 -2.81 -18.15 16.79
C ARG A 6 -3.78 -17.00 16.54
N ILE A 7 -3.66 -15.98 17.35
CA ILE A 7 -4.39 -14.71 17.16
C ILE A 7 -3.35 -13.60 17.14
N LYS A 8 -3.49 -12.71 16.19
CA LYS A 8 -2.76 -11.45 16.12
C LYS A 8 -3.77 -10.33 16.00
N THR A 9 -3.61 -9.28 16.79
CA THR A 9 -4.41 -8.06 16.71
C THR A 9 -3.46 -6.88 16.70
N SER A 10 -3.72 -5.91 15.86
CA SER A 10 -3.06 -4.61 15.82
C SER A 10 -4.09 -3.49 15.83
N VAL A 11 -3.73 -2.39 16.47
CA VAL A 11 -4.48 -1.14 16.46
C VAL A 11 -3.49 -0.05 16.08
N ASN A 12 -3.81 0.70 15.04
CA ASN A 12 -3.03 1.82 14.57
C ASN A 12 -3.90 3.08 14.62
N TYR A 13 -3.30 4.19 15.04
CA TYR A 13 -3.92 5.51 14.99
C TYR A 13 -2.89 6.48 14.45
N GLU A 14 -3.27 7.22 13.42
CA GLU A 14 -2.45 8.23 12.78
C GLU A 14 -3.17 9.59 12.82
N ASP A 15 -2.50 10.60 13.30
CA ASP A 15 -2.85 12.01 13.14
C ASP A 15 -1.78 12.60 12.21
N GLY A 16 -2.09 12.73 10.94
CA GLY A 16 -1.15 12.98 9.89
C GLY A 16 -1.62 14.06 8.91
N HIS A 17 -0.89 14.17 7.84
CA HIS A 17 -1.24 15.05 6.72
C HIS A 17 -0.74 14.45 5.41
N ASP A 18 -1.42 14.76 4.31
CA ASP A 18 -0.96 14.44 2.97
C ASP A 18 0.29 15.27 2.63
N ASP A 19 1.23 14.66 1.89
CA ASP A 19 2.37 15.39 1.36
C ASP A 19 1.91 16.43 0.33
N ARG A 20 2.54 17.60 0.32
CA ARG A 20 2.22 18.66 -0.65
C ARG A 20 2.47 18.16 -2.07
N GLY A 21 1.53 18.47 -2.96
CA GLY A 21 1.57 18.04 -4.36
C GLY A 21 1.05 16.62 -4.57
N SER A 22 0.85 15.83 -3.50
CA SER A 22 0.19 14.54 -3.55
C SER A 22 -1.33 14.68 -3.47
N ALA A 23 -2.03 13.64 -3.79
CA ALA A 23 -3.46 13.50 -3.61
C ALA A 23 -4.28 14.75 -4.03
N PHE A 24 -4.66 15.57 -3.09
CA PHE A 24 -5.65 16.61 -3.26
C PHE A 24 -5.10 17.97 -3.65
N SER A 25 -3.89 18.28 -3.27
CA SER A 25 -3.30 19.57 -3.58
C SER A 25 -3.12 19.78 -5.10
N ARG A 26 -3.11 18.70 -5.89
CA ARG A 26 -3.20 18.71 -7.37
C ARG A 26 -2.36 19.83 -8.02
N GLY A 27 -1.10 19.94 -7.66
CA GLY A 27 -0.24 21.04 -8.09
C GLY A 27 -0.49 22.37 -7.38
N ARG A 28 -1.56 22.51 -6.57
CA ARG A 28 -1.91 23.71 -5.82
C ARG A 28 -1.19 23.85 -4.47
N GLY A 29 -0.20 22.99 -4.21
CA GLY A 29 0.51 22.98 -2.93
C GLY A 29 1.15 24.30 -2.53
N ASN A 30 1.43 25.19 -3.50
CA ASN A 30 1.93 26.54 -3.22
C ASN A 30 0.84 27.53 -2.78
N GLU A 31 -0.43 27.22 -3.05
CA GLU A 31 -1.59 28.05 -2.71
C GLU A 31 -2.18 27.69 -1.33
N LEU A 32 -1.88 26.47 -0.83
CA LEU A 32 -2.37 26.01 0.45
C LEU A 32 -1.52 26.57 1.59
N SER A 33 -2.17 27.21 2.56
CA SER A 33 -1.51 27.77 3.76
C SER A 33 -1.15 26.70 4.80
N SER A 34 -1.86 25.57 4.78
CA SER A 34 -1.66 24.41 5.67
C SER A 34 -1.73 23.12 4.88
N PRO A 35 -1.11 22.03 5.34
CA PRO A 35 -1.27 20.71 4.73
C PRO A 35 -2.69 20.17 4.91
N ASP A 36 -3.05 19.19 4.08
CA ASP A 36 -4.31 18.46 4.17
C ASP A 36 -4.22 17.44 5.32
N GLU A 37 -4.65 17.87 6.52
CA GLU A 37 -4.57 17.05 7.72
C GLU A 37 -5.72 16.06 7.82
N PHE A 38 -5.40 14.85 8.29
CA PHE A 38 -6.37 13.78 8.50
C PHE A 38 -6.14 13.04 9.82
N LYS A 39 -7.13 12.26 10.21
CA LYS A 39 -7.05 11.22 11.24
C LYS A 39 -7.40 9.90 10.61
N GLU A 40 -6.62 8.87 10.94
CA GLU A 40 -6.88 7.52 10.50
C GLU A 40 -6.81 6.57 11.70
N SER A 41 -7.79 5.69 11.80
CA SER A 41 -7.86 4.63 12.79
C SER A 41 -7.95 3.29 12.07
N GLU A 42 -7.15 2.32 12.47
CA GLU A 42 -7.17 0.99 11.88
C GLU A 42 -7.10 -0.10 12.95
N VAL A 43 -7.91 -1.12 12.80
CA VAL A 43 -7.93 -2.29 13.68
C VAL A 43 -7.84 -3.54 12.81
N ASP A 44 -6.82 -4.36 13.06
CA ASP A 44 -6.64 -5.65 12.40
C ASP A 44 -6.83 -6.79 13.39
N PHE A 45 -7.45 -7.84 12.92
CA PHE A 45 -7.56 -9.10 13.62
C PHE A 45 -7.27 -10.25 12.65
N VAL A 46 -6.35 -11.13 13.04
CA VAL A 46 -6.01 -12.33 12.28
C VAL A 46 -6.12 -13.54 13.18
N TYR A 47 -6.96 -14.49 12.80
CA TYR A 47 -7.03 -15.80 13.41
C TYR A 47 -6.43 -16.82 12.46
N SER A 48 -5.39 -17.53 12.92
CA SER A 48 -4.71 -18.59 12.15
C SER A 48 -5.01 -19.95 12.75
N TYR A 49 -5.45 -20.88 11.91
CA TYR A 49 -5.63 -22.29 12.22
C TYR A 49 -4.62 -23.16 11.46
N GLY A 50 -3.97 -24.04 12.19
CA GLY A 50 -2.91 -24.91 11.69
C GLY A 50 -1.53 -24.50 12.20
N ALA A 51 -0.68 -25.49 12.50
CA ALA A 51 0.71 -25.22 12.84
C ALA A 51 1.46 -24.69 11.60
N THR A 52 2.54 -23.93 11.80
CA THR A 52 3.35 -23.37 10.69
C THR A 52 3.93 -24.46 9.78
N SER A 53 4.16 -25.66 10.34
CA SER A 53 4.64 -26.85 9.62
C SER A 53 3.51 -27.77 9.10
N ALA A 54 2.24 -27.38 9.26
CA ALA A 54 1.13 -28.21 8.81
C ALA A 54 1.02 -28.21 7.28
N GLN A 55 0.53 -29.34 6.72
CA GLN A 55 0.25 -29.46 5.30
C GLN A 55 -0.78 -28.44 4.80
N ALA A 56 -1.74 -28.09 5.65
CA ALA A 56 -2.75 -27.08 5.34
C ALA A 56 -2.91 -26.10 6.52
N ARG A 57 -3.12 -24.83 6.20
CA ARG A 57 -3.36 -23.74 7.17
C ARG A 57 -4.45 -22.83 6.63
N LEU A 58 -5.16 -22.18 7.55
CA LEU A 58 -6.18 -21.19 7.24
C LEU A 58 -5.94 -19.95 8.09
N ASP A 59 -5.88 -18.79 7.47
CA ASP A 59 -5.92 -17.50 8.14
C ASP A 59 -7.26 -16.83 7.80
N LEU A 60 -7.94 -16.34 8.83
CA LEU A 60 -9.14 -15.49 8.73
C LEU A 60 -8.76 -14.11 9.21
N THR A 61 -9.11 -13.09 8.42
CA THR A 61 -8.76 -11.69 8.68
C THR A 61 -10.02 -10.84 8.81
N LEU A 62 -9.98 -9.91 9.75
CA LEU A 62 -10.92 -8.81 9.86
C LEU A 62 -10.10 -7.53 9.93
N ASN A 63 -10.42 -6.55 9.11
CA ASN A 63 -9.83 -5.21 9.15
C ASN A 63 -10.96 -4.19 9.19
N TYR A 64 -10.80 -3.17 10.01
CA TYR A 64 -11.62 -1.96 10.00
C TYR A 64 -10.71 -0.76 9.94
N ARG A 65 -10.99 0.14 9.00
CA ARG A 65 -10.23 1.38 8.79
C ARG A 65 -11.19 2.54 8.63
N ASP A 66 -10.91 3.65 9.30
CA ASP A 66 -11.68 4.87 9.29
C ASP A 66 -10.76 6.06 9.03
N LEU A 67 -11.09 6.87 8.03
CA LEU A 67 -10.32 8.03 7.59
C LEU A 67 -11.19 9.26 7.57
N ASP A 68 -10.81 10.29 8.35
CA ASP A 68 -11.47 11.58 8.45
C ASP A 68 -10.50 12.73 8.19
N TYR A 69 -10.81 13.59 7.23
CA TYR A 69 -10.08 14.85 7.04
C TYR A 69 -10.54 15.91 8.04
N LYS A 70 -9.61 16.72 8.57
CA LYS A 70 -9.92 17.72 9.60
C LYS A 70 -10.60 18.96 9.05
N ILE A 71 -10.66 19.13 7.73
CA ILE A 71 -11.26 20.29 7.06
C ILE A 71 -12.69 19.93 6.65
N ASN A 72 -13.68 20.56 7.27
CA ASN A 72 -15.09 20.33 7.02
C ASN A 72 -15.60 21.18 5.85
N THR A 73 -15.09 20.92 4.65
CA THR A 73 -15.65 21.43 3.39
C THR A 73 -16.00 20.26 2.50
N ASP A 74 -16.97 20.42 1.61
CA ASP A 74 -17.42 19.35 0.71
C ASP A 74 -16.25 18.72 -0.03
N GLU A 75 -15.26 19.53 -0.39
CA GLU A 75 -14.03 19.12 -1.08
C GLU A 75 -13.22 18.07 -0.30
N TYR A 76 -13.23 18.12 1.03
CA TYR A 76 -12.53 17.15 1.89
C TYR A 76 -13.46 16.06 2.40
N MET A 77 -14.68 16.40 2.79
CA MET A 77 -15.67 15.47 3.33
C MET A 77 -16.02 14.34 2.34
N VAL A 78 -15.94 14.58 1.02
CA VAL A 78 -16.10 13.53 -0.02
C VAL A 78 -15.03 12.44 0.01
N ARG A 79 -14.02 12.56 0.87
CA ARG A 79 -12.91 11.61 1.03
C ARG A 79 -13.01 10.83 2.34
N ASP A 80 -13.82 11.34 3.29
CA ASP A 80 -14.04 10.69 4.58
C ASP A 80 -14.80 9.39 4.37
N ARG A 81 -14.23 8.30 4.87
CA ARG A 81 -14.76 6.97 4.62
C ARG A 81 -14.32 5.95 5.64
N SER A 82 -15.15 4.94 5.83
CA SER A 82 -14.78 3.72 6.53
C SER A 82 -14.67 2.53 5.57
N LYS A 83 -13.84 1.56 5.93
CA LYS A 83 -13.69 0.28 5.25
C LYS A 83 -13.80 -0.85 6.26
N SER A 84 -14.66 -1.80 5.98
CA SER A 84 -14.82 -3.04 6.76
C SER A 84 -14.46 -4.22 5.87
N GLU A 85 -13.39 -4.92 6.17
CA GLU A 85 -12.92 -6.06 5.38
C GLU A 85 -13.00 -7.36 6.16
N ILE A 86 -13.50 -8.40 5.52
CA ILE A 86 -13.36 -9.78 5.92
C ILE A 86 -12.60 -10.56 4.86
N GLY A 87 -11.61 -11.32 5.27
CA GLY A 87 -10.79 -12.11 4.35
C GLY A 87 -10.47 -13.51 4.86
N GLY A 88 -10.02 -14.34 3.95
CA GLY A 88 -9.53 -15.67 4.24
C GLY A 88 -8.42 -16.09 3.29
N VAL A 89 -7.36 -16.70 3.86
CA VAL A 89 -6.26 -17.27 3.06
C VAL A 89 -6.08 -18.72 3.44
N PHE A 90 -6.24 -19.60 2.47
CA PHE A 90 -5.93 -21.00 2.60
C PHE A 90 -4.55 -21.30 2.02
N TYR A 91 -3.69 -21.94 2.81
CA TYR A 91 -2.34 -22.34 2.43
C TYR A 91 -2.25 -23.86 2.34
N TYR A 92 -1.62 -24.35 1.29
CA TYR A 92 -1.30 -25.76 1.12
C TYR A 92 0.19 -25.94 0.85
N ASN A 93 0.89 -26.58 1.78
CA ASN A 93 2.32 -26.83 1.67
C ASN A 93 2.62 -27.88 0.61
N VAL A 94 3.40 -27.52 -0.41
CA VAL A 94 3.78 -28.39 -1.52
C VAL A 94 5.22 -28.91 -1.44
N GLY A 95 5.95 -28.50 -0.42
CA GLY A 95 7.30 -29.01 -0.10
C GLY A 95 8.26 -27.93 0.37
N ALA A 96 9.31 -28.36 0.97
CA ALA A 96 10.45 -27.69 1.59
C ALA A 96 10.17 -26.31 2.25
N ALA A 97 9.74 -25.31 1.54
CA ALA A 97 9.46 -23.99 2.07
C ALA A 97 8.46 -23.24 1.18
N THR A 98 7.60 -23.98 0.47
CA THR A 98 6.66 -23.39 -0.49
C THR A 98 5.23 -23.80 -0.14
N ASP A 99 4.35 -22.82 -0.05
CA ASP A 99 2.91 -22.97 0.07
C ASP A 99 2.23 -22.44 -1.20
N LEU A 100 1.30 -23.19 -1.76
CA LEU A 100 0.27 -22.62 -2.63
C LEU A 100 -0.76 -21.93 -1.76
N LEU A 101 -1.34 -20.84 -2.26
CA LEU A 101 -2.36 -20.09 -1.53
C LEU A 101 -3.58 -19.80 -2.40
N PHE A 102 -4.71 -19.77 -1.74
CA PHE A 102 -5.95 -19.20 -2.25
C PHE A 102 -6.43 -18.15 -1.26
N GLU A 103 -6.67 -16.94 -1.74
CA GLU A 103 -7.10 -15.80 -0.93
C GLU A 103 -8.41 -15.24 -1.47
N THR A 104 -9.31 -14.87 -0.56
CA THR A 104 -10.52 -14.13 -0.88
C THR A 104 -10.74 -13.03 0.13
N THR A 105 -11.20 -11.87 -0.33
CA THR A 105 -11.56 -10.73 0.52
C THR A 105 -12.89 -10.14 0.06
N ILE A 106 -13.65 -9.63 1.01
CA ILE A 106 -14.85 -8.81 0.79
C ILE A 106 -14.64 -7.56 1.65
N THR A 107 -14.70 -6.40 1.00
CA THR A 107 -14.53 -5.10 1.65
C THR A 107 -15.76 -4.24 1.38
N ASP A 108 -16.39 -3.77 2.42
CA ASP A 108 -17.46 -2.78 2.38
C ASP A 108 -16.82 -1.39 2.58
N VAL A 109 -17.13 -0.47 1.68
CA VAL A 109 -16.60 0.90 1.66
C VAL A 109 -17.78 1.87 1.76
N GLU A 110 -17.83 2.62 2.86
CA GLU A 110 -18.86 3.62 3.12
C GLU A 110 -18.24 5.01 3.21
N TYR A 111 -18.79 5.96 2.45
CA TYR A 111 -18.40 7.37 2.48
C TYR A 111 -19.32 8.16 3.41
N SER A 112 -18.73 8.90 4.35
CA SER A 112 -19.47 9.68 5.36
C SER A 112 -20.26 10.82 4.76
N PHE A 113 -19.89 11.30 3.57
CA PHE A 113 -20.52 12.43 2.89
C PHE A 113 -20.59 12.22 1.38
N THR A 114 -21.76 12.48 0.82
CA THR A 114 -22.02 12.49 -0.62
C THR A 114 -22.74 13.78 -0.98
N PRO A 115 -22.17 14.64 -1.87
CA PRO A 115 -22.87 15.84 -2.35
C PRO A 115 -24.16 15.49 -3.07
N ASP A 116 -25.21 16.31 -2.91
CA ASP A 116 -26.53 16.11 -3.56
C ASP A 116 -26.46 16.03 -5.09
N THR A 117 -25.39 16.53 -5.69
CA THR A 117 -25.18 16.58 -7.14
C THR A 117 -24.48 15.36 -7.71
N THR A 118 -24.01 14.43 -6.87
CA THR A 118 -23.25 13.25 -7.28
C THR A 118 -23.86 11.97 -6.71
N ALA A 119 -23.61 10.85 -7.38
CA ALA A 119 -23.97 9.54 -6.87
C ALA A 119 -22.98 9.11 -5.77
N SER A 120 -23.44 8.37 -4.74
CA SER A 120 -22.54 7.82 -3.71
C SER A 120 -21.45 6.94 -4.31
N ARG A 121 -20.29 6.89 -3.64
CA ARG A 121 -19.19 5.98 -3.91
C ARG A 121 -19.21 4.74 -3.00
N ASP A 122 -20.25 4.60 -2.18
CA ASP A 122 -20.42 3.40 -1.36
C ASP A 122 -20.40 2.18 -2.26
N SER A 123 -19.65 1.16 -1.86
CA SER A 123 -19.37 0.03 -2.74
C SER A 123 -18.92 -1.20 -1.96
N VAL A 124 -19.16 -2.35 -2.54
CA VAL A 124 -18.61 -3.62 -2.07
C VAL A 124 -17.52 -4.08 -3.04
N GLU A 125 -16.32 -4.30 -2.50
CA GLU A 125 -15.20 -4.87 -3.24
C GLU A 125 -15.07 -6.35 -2.91
N THR A 126 -14.84 -7.19 -3.92
CA THR A 126 -14.52 -8.59 -3.74
C THR A 126 -13.25 -8.95 -4.50
N SER A 127 -12.40 -9.79 -3.93
CA SER A 127 -11.25 -10.30 -4.65
C SER A 127 -11.02 -11.80 -4.43
N TYR A 128 -10.48 -12.45 -5.46
CA TYR A 128 -10.12 -13.86 -5.46
C TYR A 128 -8.74 -14.00 -6.09
N LEU A 129 -7.77 -14.44 -5.30
CA LEU A 129 -6.39 -14.58 -5.74
C LEU A 129 -5.91 -16.01 -5.51
N VAL A 130 -5.12 -16.51 -6.46
CA VAL A 130 -4.34 -17.73 -6.31
C VAL A 130 -2.87 -17.40 -6.44
N GLY A 131 -2.02 -18.17 -5.78
CA GLY A 131 -0.61 -17.88 -5.85
C GLY A 131 0.26 -18.85 -5.07
N ALA A 132 1.48 -18.42 -4.85
CA ALA A 132 2.45 -19.14 -4.05
C ALA A 132 3.21 -18.17 -3.14
N GLN A 133 3.59 -18.66 -1.96
CA GLN A 133 4.60 -18.03 -1.12
C GLN A 133 5.73 -19.01 -0.85
N TRP A 134 6.94 -18.48 -0.68
CA TRP A 134 8.10 -19.31 -0.34
C TRP A 134 8.99 -18.58 0.66
N GLN A 135 9.58 -19.37 1.54
CA GLN A 135 10.62 -18.91 2.47
C GLN A 135 11.89 -19.64 2.11
N SER A 136 12.83 -18.86 1.70
CA SER A 136 14.17 -19.19 1.25
C SER A 136 14.69 -20.59 1.49
N THR A 137 15.14 -21.19 0.43
CA THR A 137 16.06 -22.31 0.48
C THR A 137 17.53 -21.90 0.56
N ALA A 138 17.92 -20.71 0.15
CA ALA A 138 19.27 -20.16 0.27
C ALA A 138 19.35 -18.64 0.07
N SER A 139 18.60 -18.05 -0.85
CA SER A 139 18.76 -16.65 -1.23
C SER A 139 17.50 -15.91 -1.63
N THR A 140 16.33 -16.56 -1.69
CA THR A 140 15.09 -15.91 -2.09
C THR A 140 13.93 -16.25 -1.16
N SER A 141 13.12 -15.26 -0.82
CA SER A 141 11.81 -15.41 -0.18
C SER A 141 10.83 -14.48 -0.84
N GLY A 142 9.54 -14.80 -0.77
CA GLY A 142 8.54 -13.92 -1.33
C GLY A 142 7.19 -14.59 -1.52
N TYR A 143 6.34 -13.88 -2.25
CA TYR A 143 5.04 -14.34 -2.69
C TYR A 143 4.70 -13.76 -4.06
N ALA A 144 3.84 -14.45 -4.79
CA ALA A 144 3.21 -13.94 -6.00
C ALA A 144 1.77 -14.47 -6.06
N LYS A 145 0.83 -13.57 -6.25
CA LYS A 145 -0.61 -13.84 -6.31
C LYS A 145 -1.21 -13.15 -7.53
N ILE A 146 -2.17 -13.80 -8.18
CA ILE A 146 -2.90 -13.27 -9.33
C ILE A 146 -4.35 -13.73 -9.26
N GLY A 147 -5.26 -12.92 -9.73
CA GLY A 147 -6.67 -13.22 -9.77
C GLY A 147 -7.53 -12.06 -10.23
N TYR A 148 -8.73 -11.99 -9.71
CA TYR A 148 -9.73 -10.99 -10.09
C TYR A 148 -10.22 -10.21 -8.89
N GLN A 149 -10.56 -8.95 -9.13
CA GLN A 149 -11.27 -8.08 -8.22
C GLN A 149 -12.51 -7.52 -8.91
N ASN A 150 -13.57 -7.32 -8.12
CA ASN A 150 -14.77 -6.61 -8.54
C ASN A 150 -15.02 -5.48 -7.55
N LYS A 151 -15.54 -4.36 -8.05
CA LYS A 151 -16.04 -3.24 -7.23
C LYS A 151 -17.43 -2.91 -7.73
N ASP A 152 -18.42 -3.16 -6.88
CA ASP A 152 -19.85 -2.94 -7.16
C ASP A 152 -20.32 -1.73 -6.35
N PHE A 153 -20.74 -0.66 -7.04
CA PHE A 153 -21.27 0.54 -6.40
C PHE A 153 -22.75 0.39 -6.09
N ASP A 154 -23.18 0.89 -4.92
CA ASP A 154 -24.57 0.87 -4.51
C ASP A 154 -25.43 1.83 -5.34
N ALA A 155 -24.82 2.92 -5.81
CA ALA A 155 -25.51 3.93 -6.60
C ALA A 155 -25.63 3.53 -8.07
N ALA A 156 -26.85 3.52 -8.61
CA ALA A 156 -27.17 3.17 -10.00
C ALA A 156 -26.50 4.09 -11.05
N GLY A 157 -25.94 5.22 -10.65
CA GLY A 157 -25.26 6.18 -11.54
C GLY A 157 -23.78 5.86 -11.78
N ARG A 158 -23.22 4.81 -11.14
CA ARG A 158 -21.83 4.39 -11.28
C ARG A 158 -21.73 3.01 -11.91
N ASN A 159 -20.69 2.81 -12.70
CA ASN A 159 -20.46 1.52 -13.35
C ASN A 159 -19.62 0.62 -12.45
N SER A 160 -20.10 -0.61 -12.23
CA SER A 160 -19.31 -1.65 -11.57
C SER A 160 -18.04 -1.95 -12.37
N PHE A 161 -17.01 -2.31 -11.67
CA PHE A 161 -15.72 -2.67 -12.23
C PHE A 161 -15.39 -4.14 -11.96
N SER A 162 -14.80 -4.78 -12.94
CA SER A 162 -14.19 -6.10 -12.81
C SER A 162 -12.87 -6.14 -13.54
N GLY A 163 -11.80 -6.58 -12.88
CA GLY A 163 -10.48 -6.53 -13.47
C GLY A 163 -9.46 -7.46 -12.84
N LEU A 164 -8.34 -7.59 -13.53
CA LEU A 164 -7.20 -8.36 -13.05
C LEU A 164 -6.61 -7.70 -11.81
N LYS A 165 -6.29 -8.50 -10.79
CA LYS A 165 -5.53 -8.11 -9.61
C LYS A 165 -4.30 -9.00 -9.49
N TRP A 166 -3.14 -8.41 -9.19
CA TRP A 166 -1.95 -9.16 -8.80
C TRP A 166 -1.20 -8.46 -7.69
N GLN A 167 -0.44 -9.25 -6.95
CA GLN A 167 0.48 -8.78 -5.92
C GLN A 167 1.70 -9.70 -5.91
N ALA A 168 2.88 -9.14 -5.94
CA ALA A 168 4.13 -9.87 -5.82
C ALA A 168 5.12 -9.09 -4.94
N GLY A 169 5.79 -9.80 -4.04
CA GLY A 169 6.88 -9.28 -3.24
C GLY A 169 7.98 -10.33 -3.17
N ILE A 170 9.18 -9.99 -3.66
CA ILE A 170 10.32 -10.90 -3.74
C ILE A 170 11.52 -10.24 -3.07
N VAL A 171 12.12 -10.95 -2.12
CA VAL A 171 13.40 -10.59 -1.51
C VAL A 171 14.46 -11.56 -2.03
N TRP A 172 15.51 -11.02 -2.62
CA TRP A 172 16.65 -11.79 -3.11
C TRP A 172 17.94 -11.33 -2.43
N GLU A 173 18.60 -12.26 -1.77
CA GLU A 173 19.84 -12.06 -1.01
C GLU A 173 20.98 -12.88 -1.64
N PRO A 174 21.52 -12.45 -2.81
CA PRO A 174 22.59 -13.20 -3.50
C PRO A 174 23.88 -13.29 -2.70
N LEU A 175 24.09 -12.34 -1.80
CA LEU A 175 25.24 -12.23 -0.91
C LEU A 175 24.76 -11.81 0.47
N GLU A 176 25.47 -12.19 1.53
CA GLU A 176 25.16 -11.81 2.93
C GLU A 176 24.99 -10.30 3.16
N ARG A 177 25.56 -9.49 2.26
CA ARG A 177 25.60 -8.02 2.39
C ARG A 177 24.77 -7.30 1.32
N ALA A 178 24.09 -8.02 0.46
CA ALA A 178 23.30 -7.43 -0.63
C ALA A 178 21.91 -8.00 -0.64
N THR A 179 20.90 -7.12 -0.56
CA THR A 179 19.50 -7.47 -0.62
C THR A 179 18.84 -6.70 -1.76
N PHE A 180 18.11 -7.40 -2.61
CA PHE A 180 17.22 -6.83 -3.61
C PHE A 180 15.79 -7.12 -3.22
N ILE A 181 14.92 -6.12 -3.29
CA ILE A 181 13.50 -6.24 -2.99
C ILE A 181 12.74 -5.77 -4.24
N LEU A 182 11.94 -6.66 -4.81
CA LEU A 182 11.05 -6.38 -5.91
C LEU A 182 9.61 -6.46 -5.41
N ASP A 183 8.84 -5.38 -5.60
CA ASP A 183 7.41 -5.36 -5.32
C ASP A 183 6.66 -4.96 -6.59
N SER A 184 5.49 -5.55 -6.83
CA SER A 184 4.58 -5.19 -7.91
C SER A 184 3.14 -5.47 -7.53
N GLN A 185 2.24 -4.57 -7.92
CA GLN A 185 0.81 -4.75 -7.69
C GLN A 185 -0.04 -4.10 -8.77
N ASN A 186 -1.27 -4.57 -8.87
CA ASN A 186 -2.37 -3.97 -9.62
C ASN A 186 -3.66 -4.15 -8.83
N GLU A 187 -4.26 -3.04 -8.44
CA GLU A 187 -5.47 -3.04 -7.61
C GLU A 187 -6.33 -1.79 -7.84
N ALA A 188 -7.61 -1.91 -7.53
CA ALA A 188 -8.48 -0.75 -7.37
C ALA A 188 -8.22 -0.09 -6.02
N ARG A 189 -8.17 1.25 -6.00
CA ARG A 189 -8.02 2.09 -4.81
C ARG A 189 -9.08 3.16 -4.79
N GLU A 190 -9.39 3.66 -3.59
CA GLU A 190 -10.27 4.79 -3.44
C GLU A 190 -9.65 6.06 -4.04
N THR A 191 -10.50 6.87 -4.63
CA THR A 191 -10.10 8.17 -5.20
C THR A 191 -9.91 9.21 -4.10
N ASN A 192 -9.21 10.26 -4.48
CA ASN A 192 -9.06 11.51 -3.71
C ASN A 192 -10.25 12.49 -3.88
N GLY A 193 -11.41 12.02 -4.30
CA GLY A 193 -12.61 12.85 -4.59
C GLY A 193 -12.90 12.99 -6.07
N GLU A 194 -12.00 12.60 -6.96
CA GLU A 194 -12.13 12.67 -8.40
C GLU A 194 -12.42 11.29 -9.00
N GLY A 195 -13.43 11.20 -9.87
CA GLY A 195 -13.83 9.94 -10.48
C GLY A 195 -14.52 8.97 -9.50
N ASP A 196 -14.57 7.73 -9.90
CA ASP A 196 -15.22 6.65 -9.18
C ASP A 196 -14.23 5.90 -8.29
N PHE A 197 -13.10 5.49 -8.85
CA PHE A 197 -11.98 4.84 -8.17
C PHE A 197 -10.71 4.98 -9.03
N ILE A 198 -9.56 4.62 -8.46
CA ILE A 198 -8.27 4.64 -9.15
C ILE A 198 -7.83 3.21 -9.39
N ARG A 199 -7.47 2.88 -10.63
CA ARG A 199 -6.79 1.63 -10.96
C ARG A 199 -5.28 1.87 -10.93
N ARG A 200 -4.65 1.43 -9.84
CA ARG A 200 -3.21 1.58 -9.61
C ARG A 200 -2.45 0.36 -10.08
N LYS A 201 -1.40 0.59 -10.87
CA LYS A 201 -0.38 -0.40 -11.20
C LYS A 201 0.98 0.15 -10.82
N ASP A 202 1.77 -0.63 -10.12
CA ASP A 202 3.14 -0.22 -9.81
C ASP A 202 4.11 -1.41 -9.74
N ILE A 203 5.38 -1.07 -9.95
CA ILE A 203 6.51 -1.95 -9.74
C ILE A 203 7.64 -1.15 -9.11
N SER A 204 8.31 -1.72 -8.13
CA SER A 204 9.48 -1.11 -7.50
C SER A 204 10.61 -2.11 -7.33
N LEU A 205 11.84 -1.61 -7.41
CA LEU A 205 13.05 -2.36 -7.11
C LEU A 205 13.90 -1.57 -6.10
N THR A 206 14.19 -2.17 -4.98
CA THR A 206 15.07 -1.62 -3.97
C THR A 206 16.32 -2.50 -3.83
N TRP A 207 17.48 -1.89 -3.90
CA TRP A 207 18.75 -2.51 -3.56
C TRP A 207 19.28 -1.93 -2.25
N ARG A 208 19.71 -2.83 -1.35
CA ARG A 208 20.43 -2.48 -0.10
C ARG A 208 21.76 -3.17 -0.11
N HIS A 209 22.82 -2.46 0.29
CA HIS A 209 24.15 -3.03 0.38
C HIS A 209 24.88 -2.56 1.64
N GLU A 210 25.47 -3.52 2.36
CA GLU A 210 26.33 -3.27 3.52
C GLU A 210 27.79 -3.28 3.10
N TRP A 211 28.37 -2.10 2.88
CA TRP A 211 29.78 -1.96 2.50
C TRP A 211 30.73 -2.33 3.63
N LEU A 212 30.37 -1.91 4.84
CA LEU A 212 31.09 -2.14 6.08
C LEU A 212 30.07 -2.43 7.19
N GLN A 213 30.54 -2.96 8.32
CA GLN A 213 29.68 -3.20 9.50
C GLN A 213 28.87 -1.97 9.96
N ARG A 214 29.28 -0.77 9.56
CA ARG A 214 28.66 0.50 9.99
C ARG A 214 28.19 1.38 8.86
N LEU A 215 28.38 0.98 7.63
CA LEU A 215 28.04 1.76 6.44
C LEU A 215 27.22 0.92 5.49
N SER A 216 26.01 1.36 5.22
CA SER A 216 25.14 0.76 4.22
C SER A 216 24.54 1.83 3.31
N THR A 217 24.14 1.40 2.12
CA THR A 217 23.41 2.23 1.16
C THR A 217 22.10 1.57 0.78
N LYS A 218 21.13 2.39 0.40
CA LYS A 218 19.88 1.99 -0.22
C LYS A 218 19.72 2.76 -1.52
N ALA A 219 19.35 2.08 -2.60
CA ALA A 219 18.91 2.68 -3.83
C ALA A 219 17.60 2.02 -4.26
N GLY A 220 16.62 2.82 -4.63
CA GLY A 220 15.30 2.35 -5.05
C GLY A 220 14.82 3.08 -6.28
N VAL A 221 14.05 2.40 -7.10
CA VAL A 221 13.28 2.97 -8.19
C VAL A 221 11.88 2.37 -8.15
N ALA A 222 10.86 3.21 -8.33
CA ALA A 222 9.49 2.79 -8.52
C ALA A 222 8.90 3.49 -9.74
N VAL A 223 8.07 2.77 -10.48
CA VAL A 223 7.26 3.31 -11.56
C VAL A 223 5.85 2.79 -11.43
N GLY A 224 4.87 3.61 -11.76
CA GLY A 224 3.47 3.24 -11.65
C GLY A 224 2.58 4.10 -12.52
N SER A 225 1.33 3.68 -12.67
CA SER A 225 0.28 4.44 -13.31
C SER A 225 -1.00 4.41 -12.49
N ASP A 226 -1.69 5.56 -12.44
CA ASP A 226 -3.01 5.74 -11.87
C ASP A 226 -4.00 6.05 -13.00
N ASP A 227 -4.92 5.13 -13.27
CA ASP A 227 -6.04 5.36 -14.19
C ASP A 227 -7.28 5.72 -13.35
N TYR A 228 -7.78 6.96 -13.48
CA TYR A 228 -8.96 7.45 -12.75
C TYR A 228 -10.23 7.09 -13.51
N GLU A 229 -10.91 6.07 -13.07
CA GLU A 229 -12.17 5.64 -13.68
C GLU A 229 -13.28 6.68 -13.43
N GLY A 230 -14.04 6.97 -14.48
CA GLY A 230 -15.10 7.98 -14.44
C GLY A 230 -14.70 9.39 -14.85
N THR A 231 -13.39 9.70 -15.00
CA THR A 231 -12.93 11.03 -15.47
C THR A 231 -12.09 10.99 -16.72
N GLY A 232 -11.42 9.84 -17.00
CA GLY A 232 -10.46 9.72 -18.10
C GLY A 232 -9.08 10.31 -17.78
N ARG A 233 -8.82 10.72 -16.53
CA ARG A 233 -7.50 11.13 -16.06
C ARG A 233 -6.59 9.91 -15.94
N THR A 234 -5.36 10.09 -16.37
CA THR A 234 -4.27 9.10 -16.22
C THR A 234 -3.01 9.81 -15.77
N ASP A 235 -2.35 9.24 -14.75
CA ASP A 235 -1.09 9.77 -14.23
C ASP A 235 -0.01 8.68 -14.30
N ASP A 236 1.16 9.02 -14.84
CA ASP A 236 2.38 8.23 -14.73
C ASP A 236 3.23 8.74 -13.55
N ILE A 237 3.77 7.82 -12.76
CA ILE A 237 4.46 8.15 -11.51
C ILE A 237 5.83 7.49 -11.54
N GLN A 238 6.87 8.25 -11.17
CA GLN A 238 8.23 7.76 -11.03
C GLN A 238 8.83 8.25 -9.72
N ASP A 239 9.46 7.32 -8.99
CA ASP A 239 10.18 7.63 -7.76
C ASP A 239 11.59 7.06 -7.81
N ILE A 240 12.58 7.85 -7.37
CA ILE A 240 13.96 7.42 -7.16
C ILE A 240 14.33 7.74 -5.72
N GLU A 241 14.83 6.75 -5.00
CA GLU A 241 15.29 6.90 -3.63
C GLU A 241 16.77 6.50 -3.51
N LEU A 242 17.57 7.35 -2.88
CA LEU A 242 18.96 7.06 -2.51
C LEU A 242 19.15 7.36 -1.03
N ALA A 243 19.85 6.49 -0.31
CA ALA A 243 20.19 6.75 1.07
C ALA A 243 21.56 6.17 1.45
N VAL A 244 22.26 6.89 2.34
CA VAL A 244 23.49 6.45 3.00
C VAL A 244 23.22 6.41 4.49
N ILE A 245 23.43 5.25 5.09
CA ILE A 245 23.17 5.00 6.50
C ILE A 245 24.53 4.70 7.17
N TYR A 246 24.88 5.51 8.17
CA TYR A 246 26.14 5.37 8.89
C TYR A 246 25.91 5.25 10.40
N GLN A 247 26.26 4.08 10.97
CA GLN A 247 26.22 3.82 12.40
C GLN A 247 27.49 4.35 13.06
N PHE A 248 27.46 5.62 13.49
CA PHE A 248 28.61 6.26 14.15
C PHE A 248 28.97 5.59 15.48
N ARG A 249 27.95 5.25 16.28
CA ARG A 249 28.05 4.48 17.52
C ARG A 249 26.90 3.46 17.59
N ARG A 250 26.97 2.49 18.51
CA ARG A 250 25.87 1.52 18.73
C ARG A 250 24.54 2.20 19.02
N TRP A 251 24.58 3.37 19.63
CA TRP A 251 23.41 4.16 20.03
C TRP A 251 23.11 5.33 19.10
N LEU A 252 23.96 5.62 18.07
CA LEU A 252 23.78 6.77 17.18
C LEU A 252 23.97 6.36 15.71
N THR A 253 22.92 6.53 14.92
CA THR A 253 22.92 6.27 13.48
C THR A 253 22.49 7.54 12.74
N PHE A 254 23.27 7.93 11.74
CA PHE A 254 22.92 8.99 10.78
C PHE A 254 22.36 8.39 9.50
N ASN A 255 21.38 9.05 8.92
CA ASN A 255 20.84 8.70 7.61
C ASN A 255 20.76 9.98 6.77
N LEU A 256 21.43 9.96 5.62
CA LEU A 256 21.32 10.98 4.57
C LEU A 256 20.54 10.33 3.41
N GLY A 257 19.38 10.89 3.10
CA GLY A 257 18.49 10.43 2.05
C GLY A 257 18.23 11.50 1.00
N TYR A 258 17.99 11.04 -0.22
CA TYR A 258 17.50 11.81 -1.34
C TYR A 258 16.34 11.06 -1.98
N THR A 259 15.25 11.77 -2.26
CA THR A 259 14.11 11.23 -3.01
C THR A 259 13.78 12.21 -4.15
N TYR A 260 13.67 11.68 -5.35
CA TYR A 260 13.06 12.34 -6.49
C TYR A 260 11.73 11.66 -6.77
N SER A 261 10.68 12.47 -6.93
CA SER A 261 9.34 12.02 -7.30
C SER A 261 8.82 12.87 -8.43
N GLU A 262 8.26 12.23 -9.45
CA GLU A 262 7.65 12.86 -10.62
C GLU A 262 6.27 12.27 -10.86
N ARG A 263 5.33 13.13 -11.21
CA ARG A 263 4.01 12.76 -11.72
C ARG A 263 3.79 13.52 -13.02
N ASP A 264 3.52 12.76 -14.07
CA ASP A 264 3.13 13.23 -15.40
C ASP A 264 1.67 12.80 -15.64
N SER A 265 0.79 13.75 -15.87
CA SER A 265 -0.64 13.53 -16.01
C SER A 265 -1.12 14.01 -17.38
N ASN A 266 -2.21 13.44 -17.90
CA ASN A 266 -2.89 14.03 -19.04
C ASN A 266 -3.65 15.34 -18.70
N GLU A 267 -3.56 15.78 -17.43
CA GLU A 267 -4.02 17.07 -16.92
C GLU A 267 -2.84 17.90 -16.42
N ASP A 268 -2.25 18.77 -17.24
CA ASP A 268 -1.01 19.54 -16.98
C ASP A 268 -0.95 20.23 -15.61
N ILE A 269 -2.10 20.59 -15.02
CA ILE A 269 -2.16 21.28 -13.72
C ILE A 269 -1.75 20.36 -12.55
N ILE A 270 -1.71 19.05 -12.80
CA ILE A 270 -1.43 18.01 -11.82
C ILE A 270 0.04 17.57 -11.86
N ASP A 271 0.73 17.94 -12.94
CA ASP A 271 2.13 17.61 -13.11
C ASP A 271 2.98 18.23 -12.00
N TYR A 272 3.87 17.44 -11.46
CA TYR A 272 4.89 17.94 -10.56
C TYR A 272 6.16 17.10 -10.60
N ASP A 273 7.27 17.75 -10.28
CA ASP A 273 8.50 17.11 -9.85
C ASP A 273 8.92 17.61 -8.47
N GLN A 274 9.44 16.73 -7.64
CA GLN A 274 9.84 17.04 -6.28
C GLN A 274 11.20 16.43 -5.94
N ASN A 275 12.04 17.22 -5.30
CA ASN A 275 13.33 16.79 -4.79
C ASN A 275 13.36 16.96 -3.28
N ILE A 276 13.50 15.87 -2.53
CA ILE A 276 13.53 15.89 -1.07
C ILE A 276 14.91 15.42 -0.59
N TYR A 277 15.58 16.26 0.19
CA TYR A 277 16.81 15.92 0.91
C TYR A 277 16.48 15.76 2.39
N ARG A 278 16.83 14.61 2.96
CA ARG A 278 16.55 14.28 4.36
C ARG A 278 17.84 13.95 5.10
N LEU A 279 18.06 14.63 6.21
CA LEU A 279 19.09 14.26 7.18
C LEU A 279 18.42 13.87 8.49
N SER A 280 18.68 12.68 8.99
CA SER A 280 18.15 12.21 10.27
C SER A 280 19.23 11.59 11.14
N ALA A 281 19.04 11.70 12.46
CA ALA A 281 19.87 11.07 13.47
C ALA A 281 18.96 10.23 14.39
N LYS A 282 19.21 8.92 14.45
CA LYS A 282 18.49 7.99 15.34
C LYS A 282 19.36 7.69 16.56
N VAL A 283 18.80 7.98 17.74
CA VAL A 283 19.39 7.63 19.03
C VAL A 283 18.63 6.42 19.60
N THR A 284 19.37 5.39 19.99
CA THR A 284 18.80 4.18 20.62
C THR A 284 19.39 4.06 22.01
N LEU A 285 18.57 4.13 23.05
CA LEU A 285 18.95 4.01 24.47
C LEU A 285 18.96 2.56 24.90
#